data_7048971b8963ec7f34d33273f06631c3
#
_entry.id   7048971b8963ec7f34d33273f06631c3
#
_cell.length_a   1.000
_cell.length_b   1.000
_cell.length_c   1.000
_cell.angle_alpha   90.00
_cell.angle_beta   90.00
_cell.angle_gamma   90.00
#
_symmetry.space_group_name_H-M   'P 1'
#
loop_
_entity.id
_entity.type
_entity.pdbx_description
1 polymer ?
#
loop_
_entity_poly.entity_id
_entity_poly.type
_entity_poly.pdbx_seq_one_letter_code
_entity_poly.pdbx_strand_id
1 'polypeptide(L)'
;YGIADTYFVGLLNDPDKTAAVTVANAAFLMLTALSNLFGIGGSSLIARLLGAGKPYKAREVSVFCFYGGLLSAAVFGAAVGLFNERILLLCGARGMTLEYAKGYVFYTLTLGAVPTVLTTLLTNLVRSEGAAAAASFGAILGCIVNIALDPIFVLPWGLNMGAAGAGAATAISNAVGLAFFICYIIK
;
A
#
# COMPACT_ATOMS: atom_id res chain seq x y z
N TYR A 1 7.91 -4.15 0.13
CA TYR A 1 6.81 -5.12 0.21
C TYR A 1 6.87 -6.13 -0.95
N GLY A 2 6.53 -5.79 -2.18
CA GLY A 2 6.40 -6.72 -3.29
C GLY A 2 7.57 -7.69 -3.54
N ILE A 3 8.80 -7.34 -3.19
CA ILE A 3 9.94 -8.26 -3.27
C ILE A 3 9.85 -9.33 -2.17
N ALA A 4 9.47 -8.96 -0.95
CA ALA A 4 9.30 -9.89 0.15
C ALA A 4 8.13 -10.85 -0.14
N ASP A 5 6.98 -10.32 -0.56
CA ASP A 5 5.81 -11.10 -0.96
C ASP A 5 6.18 -12.15 -2.02
N THR A 6 6.87 -11.72 -3.09
CA THR A 6 7.30 -12.62 -4.17
C THR A 6 8.29 -13.68 -3.69
N TYR A 7 9.20 -13.32 -2.79
CA TYR A 7 10.17 -14.25 -2.23
C TYR A 7 9.48 -15.33 -1.40
N PHE A 8 8.63 -14.96 -0.44
CA PHE A 8 7.98 -15.94 0.43
C PHE A 8 6.95 -16.79 -0.31
N VAL A 9 6.21 -16.22 -1.27
CA VAL A 9 5.31 -17.00 -2.13
C VAL A 9 6.12 -17.94 -3.05
N GLY A 10 7.28 -17.51 -3.52
CA GLY A 10 8.19 -18.34 -4.31
C GLY A 10 8.72 -19.59 -3.57
N LEU A 11 8.86 -19.52 -2.24
CA LEU A 11 9.24 -20.68 -1.43
C LEU A 11 8.21 -21.82 -1.42
N LEU A 12 6.98 -21.54 -1.84
CA LEU A 12 5.95 -22.57 -1.99
C LEU A 12 6.17 -23.48 -3.21
N ASN A 13 7.13 -23.14 -4.09
CA ASN A 13 7.43 -23.85 -5.33
C ASN A 13 6.19 -24.05 -6.24
N ASP A 14 5.25 -23.12 -6.20
CA ASP A 14 4.03 -23.11 -7.00
C ASP A 14 4.10 -21.94 -8.00
N PRO A 15 4.33 -22.23 -9.30
CA PRO A 15 4.44 -21.20 -10.33
C PRO A 15 3.19 -20.33 -10.45
N ASP A 16 1.99 -20.91 -10.26
CA ASP A 16 0.73 -20.17 -10.38
C ASP A 16 0.56 -19.14 -9.25
N LYS A 17 0.98 -19.46 -8.03
CA LYS A 17 0.95 -18.54 -6.90
C LYS A 17 1.94 -17.38 -7.10
N THR A 18 3.13 -17.67 -7.59
CA THR A 18 4.15 -16.65 -7.88
C THR A 18 3.70 -15.75 -9.04
N ALA A 19 3.12 -16.34 -10.09
CA ALA A 19 2.55 -15.59 -11.21
C ALA A 19 1.38 -14.70 -10.74
N ALA A 20 0.56 -15.17 -9.80
CA ALA A 20 -0.56 -14.40 -9.25
C ALA A 20 -0.10 -13.09 -8.58
N VAL A 21 0.94 -13.14 -7.75
CA VAL A 21 1.52 -11.94 -7.11
C VAL A 21 2.11 -11.01 -8.17
N THR A 22 2.81 -11.56 -9.17
CA THR A 22 3.42 -10.77 -10.25
C THR A 22 2.40 -10.04 -11.10
N VAL A 23 1.31 -10.71 -11.48
CA VAL A 23 0.21 -10.09 -12.25
C VAL A 23 -0.50 -9.02 -11.43
N ALA A 24 -0.74 -9.28 -10.15
CA ALA A 24 -1.39 -8.33 -9.25
C ALA A 24 -0.53 -7.06 -9.00
N ASN A 25 0.79 -7.14 -9.14
CA ASN A 25 1.69 -5.99 -9.04
C ASN A 25 1.35 -4.88 -10.05
N ALA A 26 0.82 -5.21 -11.23
CA ALA A 26 0.38 -4.20 -12.19
C ALA A 26 -0.74 -3.30 -11.62
N ALA A 27 -1.72 -3.91 -10.97
CA ALA A 27 -2.79 -3.16 -10.30
C ALA A 27 -2.30 -2.44 -9.03
N PHE A 28 -1.33 -3.01 -8.31
CA PHE A 28 -0.68 -2.35 -7.17
C PHE A 28 0.11 -1.10 -7.58
N LEU A 29 0.75 -1.10 -8.75
CA LEU A 29 1.43 0.08 -9.30
C LEU A 29 0.44 1.21 -9.59
N MET A 30 -0.78 0.91 -10.05
CA MET A 30 -1.82 1.92 -10.24
C MET A 30 -2.22 2.55 -8.91
N LEU A 31 -2.39 1.75 -7.85
CA LEU A 31 -2.67 2.27 -6.50
C LEU A 31 -1.52 3.15 -5.99
N THR A 32 -0.28 2.75 -6.23
CA THR A 32 0.91 3.52 -5.84
C THR A 32 1.01 4.83 -6.61
N ALA A 33 0.70 4.84 -7.91
CA ALA A 33 0.66 6.06 -8.73
C ALA A 33 -0.39 7.04 -8.19
N LEU A 34 -1.56 6.55 -7.81
CA LEU A 34 -2.63 7.34 -7.21
C LEU A 34 -2.18 7.96 -5.86
N SER A 35 -1.51 7.18 -5.03
CA SER A 35 -0.92 7.64 -3.78
C SER A 35 0.12 8.75 -4.00
N ASN A 36 0.99 8.57 -5.00
CA ASN A 36 2.04 9.53 -5.33
C ASN A 36 1.51 10.83 -5.92
N LEU A 37 0.37 10.79 -6.60
CA LEU A 37 -0.30 12.00 -7.10
C LEU A 37 -0.53 13.01 -5.98
N PHE A 38 -1.12 12.56 -4.88
CA PHE A 38 -1.35 13.40 -3.70
C PHE A 38 -0.11 13.53 -2.81
N GLY A 39 0.66 12.45 -2.63
CA GLY A 39 1.83 12.41 -1.78
C GLY A 39 2.97 13.28 -2.31
N ILE A 40 3.47 13.02 -3.51
CA ILE A 40 4.58 13.77 -4.11
C ILE A 40 4.11 15.15 -4.57
N GLY A 41 2.94 15.24 -5.21
CA GLY A 41 2.38 16.51 -5.65
C GLY A 41 2.13 17.46 -4.47
N GLY A 42 1.51 16.98 -3.41
CA GLY A 42 1.25 17.72 -2.18
C GLY A 42 2.54 18.13 -1.48
N SER A 43 3.47 17.20 -1.29
CA SER A 43 4.74 17.46 -0.60
C SER A 43 5.58 18.55 -1.28
N SER A 44 5.61 18.58 -2.60
CA SER A 44 6.29 19.62 -3.37
C SER A 44 5.69 21.01 -3.12
N LEU A 45 4.36 21.11 -3.09
CA LEU A 45 3.67 22.38 -2.83
C LEU A 45 3.83 22.81 -1.36
N ILE A 46 3.71 21.89 -0.42
CA ILE A 46 3.90 22.13 1.02
C ILE A 46 5.31 22.68 1.30
N ALA A 47 6.36 22.03 0.77
CA ALA A 47 7.73 22.48 0.94
C ALA A 47 7.94 23.92 0.43
N ARG A 48 7.36 24.26 -0.73
CA ARG A 48 7.42 25.64 -1.27
C ARG A 48 6.66 26.65 -0.40
N LEU A 49 5.49 26.28 0.11
CA LEU A 49 4.70 27.17 0.97
C LEU A 49 5.37 27.41 2.31
N LEU A 50 5.99 26.39 2.90
CA LEU A 50 6.78 26.52 4.13
C LEU A 50 8.01 27.41 3.90
N GLY A 51 8.75 27.20 2.80
CA GLY A 51 9.88 28.05 2.42
C GLY A 51 9.49 29.52 2.14
N ALA A 52 8.24 29.75 1.69
CA ALA A 52 7.69 31.10 1.48
C ALA A 52 7.09 31.72 2.76
N GLY A 53 7.25 31.09 3.95
CA GLY A 53 6.70 31.58 5.21
C GLY A 53 5.17 31.55 5.30
N LYS A 54 4.50 30.65 4.58
CA LYS A 54 3.04 30.52 4.53
C LYS A 54 2.55 29.20 5.14
N PRO A 55 2.79 28.92 6.44
CA PRO A 55 2.46 27.64 7.06
C PRO A 55 0.96 27.31 7.06
N TYR A 56 0.11 28.34 7.17
CA TYR A 56 -1.34 28.13 7.13
C TYR A 56 -1.80 27.52 5.80
N LYS A 57 -1.29 28.03 4.66
CA LYS A 57 -1.59 27.46 3.35
C LYS A 57 -0.99 26.07 3.17
N ALA A 58 0.17 25.79 3.73
CA ALA A 58 0.75 24.45 3.72
C ALA A 58 -0.17 23.44 4.43
N ARG A 59 -0.75 23.83 5.57
CA ARG A 59 -1.73 23.00 6.30
C ARG A 59 -3.00 22.74 5.49
N GLU A 60 -3.54 23.75 4.80
CA GLU A 60 -4.69 23.55 3.91
C GLU A 60 -4.39 22.53 2.81
N VAL A 61 -3.21 22.58 2.21
CA VAL A 61 -2.78 21.61 1.20
C VAL A 61 -2.62 20.21 1.79
N SER A 62 -2.04 20.08 3.00
CA SER A 62 -1.93 18.79 3.69
C SER A 62 -3.31 18.15 3.92
N VAL A 63 -4.27 18.93 4.40
CA VAL A 63 -5.65 18.48 4.63
C VAL A 63 -6.32 18.07 3.33
N PHE A 64 -6.19 18.87 2.27
CA PHE A 64 -6.70 18.53 0.95
C PHE A 64 -6.12 17.23 0.40
N CYS A 65 -4.80 17.05 0.51
CA CYS A 65 -4.12 15.83 0.05
C CYS A 65 -4.57 14.60 0.86
N PHE A 66 -4.76 14.75 2.17
CA PHE A 66 -5.22 13.66 3.02
C PHE A 66 -6.62 13.18 2.63
N TYR A 67 -7.59 14.10 2.55
CA TYR A 67 -8.97 13.72 2.19
C TYR A 67 -9.10 13.31 0.72
N GLY A 68 -8.36 13.96 -0.19
CA GLY A 68 -8.30 13.57 -1.60
C GLY A 68 -7.71 12.17 -1.78
N GLY A 69 -6.62 11.87 -1.06
CA GLY A 69 -6.02 10.54 -1.03
C GLY A 69 -6.94 9.49 -0.43
N LEU A 70 -7.61 9.80 0.68
CA LEU A 70 -8.58 8.91 1.32
C LEU A 70 -9.75 8.57 0.38
N LEU A 71 -10.35 9.58 -0.22
CA LEU A 71 -11.48 9.39 -1.14
C LEU A 71 -11.06 8.58 -2.37
N SER A 72 -9.93 8.93 -2.98
CA SER A 72 -9.42 8.21 -4.15
C SER A 72 -9.06 6.77 -3.84
N ALA A 73 -8.47 6.48 -2.66
CA ALA A 73 -8.19 5.13 -2.21
C ALA A 73 -9.47 4.31 -1.98
N ALA A 74 -10.49 4.92 -1.37
CA ALA A 74 -11.78 4.27 -1.14
C ALA A 74 -12.49 3.94 -2.46
N VAL A 75 -12.52 4.89 -3.40
CA VAL A 75 -13.11 4.69 -4.73
C VAL A 75 -12.35 3.62 -5.51
N PHE A 76 -11.01 3.66 -5.50
CA PHE A 76 -10.18 2.66 -6.17
C PHE A 76 -10.39 1.27 -5.56
N GLY A 77 -10.34 1.16 -4.23
CA GLY A 77 -10.55 -0.11 -3.53
C GLY A 77 -11.93 -0.71 -3.79
N ALA A 78 -12.97 0.12 -3.79
CA ALA A 78 -14.33 -0.30 -4.15
C ALA A 78 -14.43 -0.75 -5.62
N ALA A 79 -13.84 0.00 -6.55
CA ALA A 79 -13.81 -0.38 -7.97
C ALA A 79 -13.07 -1.70 -8.20
N VAL A 80 -11.91 -1.88 -7.56
CA VAL A 80 -11.17 -3.14 -7.63
C VAL A 80 -11.96 -4.29 -6.97
N GLY A 81 -12.62 -4.06 -5.84
CA GLY A 81 -13.46 -5.07 -5.20
C GLY A 81 -14.64 -5.53 -6.07
N LEU A 82 -15.30 -4.58 -6.76
CA LEU A 82 -16.42 -4.88 -7.65
C LEU A 82 -15.99 -5.54 -8.98
N PHE A 83 -14.84 -5.13 -9.52
CA PHE A 83 -14.36 -5.57 -10.84
C PHE A 83 -13.10 -6.43 -10.78
N ASN A 84 -12.80 -7.04 -9.63
CA ASN A 84 -11.58 -7.80 -9.35
C ASN A 84 -11.22 -8.75 -10.51
N GLU A 85 -12.14 -9.61 -10.88
CA GLU A 85 -11.92 -10.61 -11.95
C GLU A 85 -11.60 -9.96 -13.30
N ARG A 86 -12.35 -8.92 -13.69
CA ARG A 86 -12.15 -8.24 -14.98
C ARG A 86 -10.80 -7.53 -15.03
N ILE A 87 -10.40 -6.89 -13.95
CA ILE A 87 -9.10 -6.21 -13.85
C ILE A 87 -7.96 -7.23 -13.96
N LEU A 88 -8.06 -8.36 -13.26
CA LEU A 88 -7.06 -9.40 -13.30
C LEU A 88 -6.95 -10.08 -14.67
N LEU A 89 -8.08 -10.31 -15.34
CA LEU A 89 -8.10 -10.81 -16.72
C LEU A 89 -7.41 -9.85 -17.70
N LEU A 90 -7.62 -8.53 -17.54
CA LEU A 90 -6.92 -7.50 -18.33
C LEU A 90 -5.42 -7.47 -18.03
N CYS A 91 -5.02 -7.74 -16.79
CA CYS A 91 -3.60 -7.87 -16.39
C CYS A 91 -2.97 -9.20 -16.87
N GLY A 92 -3.74 -10.10 -17.50
CA GLY A 92 -3.24 -11.34 -18.08
C GLY A 92 -3.37 -12.58 -17.19
N ALA A 93 -4.01 -12.50 -16.01
CA ALA A 93 -4.26 -13.65 -15.16
C ALA A 93 -5.26 -14.62 -15.81
N ARG A 94 -4.98 -15.92 -15.77
CA ARG A 94 -5.85 -16.97 -16.30
C ARG A 94 -5.76 -18.25 -15.45
N GLY A 95 -6.79 -19.08 -15.50
CA GLY A 95 -6.82 -20.39 -14.82
C GLY A 95 -6.56 -20.27 -13.31
N MET A 96 -5.68 -21.10 -12.78
CA MET A 96 -5.33 -21.13 -11.34
C MET A 96 -4.65 -19.83 -10.89
N THR A 97 -3.83 -19.20 -11.73
CA THR A 97 -3.22 -17.89 -11.45
C THR A 97 -4.28 -16.84 -11.14
N LEU A 98 -5.41 -16.83 -11.84
CA LEU A 98 -6.52 -15.91 -11.59
C LEU A 98 -7.15 -16.14 -10.21
N GLU A 99 -7.38 -17.38 -9.82
CA GLU A 99 -7.96 -17.70 -8.51
C GLU A 99 -7.05 -17.24 -7.35
N TYR A 100 -5.76 -17.52 -7.44
CA TYR A 100 -4.81 -17.04 -6.43
C TYR A 100 -4.67 -15.53 -6.41
N ALA A 101 -4.67 -14.88 -7.59
CA ALA A 101 -4.58 -13.43 -7.71
C ALA A 101 -5.81 -12.72 -7.12
N LYS A 102 -7.02 -13.28 -7.24
CA LYS A 102 -8.24 -12.74 -6.62
C LYS A 102 -8.08 -12.58 -5.11
N GLY A 103 -7.55 -13.61 -4.44
CA GLY A 103 -7.30 -13.57 -2.99
C GLY A 103 -6.27 -12.51 -2.61
N TYR A 104 -5.14 -12.46 -3.30
CA TYR A 104 -4.09 -11.47 -3.07
C TYR A 104 -4.61 -10.03 -3.26
N VAL A 105 -5.27 -9.75 -4.38
CA VAL A 105 -5.82 -8.44 -4.74
C VAL A 105 -6.90 -8.01 -3.76
N PHE A 106 -7.75 -8.92 -3.30
CA PHE A 106 -8.78 -8.60 -2.31
C PHE A 106 -8.18 -8.02 -1.03
N TYR A 107 -7.16 -8.66 -0.47
CA TYR A 107 -6.51 -8.15 0.74
C TYR A 107 -5.68 -6.91 0.47
N THR A 108 -4.91 -6.88 -0.62
CA THR A 108 -3.94 -5.80 -0.89
C THR A 108 -4.59 -4.54 -1.44
N LEU A 109 -5.53 -4.69 -2.40
CA LEU A 109 -6.08 -3.57 -3.17
C LEU A 109 -7.53 -3.21 -2.81
N THR A 110 -8.30 -4.12 -2.20
CA THR A 110 -9.64 -3.80 -1.73
C THR A 110 -9.60 -3.36 -0.27
N LEU A 111 -9.16 -4.22 0.63
CA LEU A 111 -9.05 -3.88 2.06
C LEU A 111 -7.83 -3.01 2.37
N GLY A 112 -6.72 -3.29 1.72
CA GLY A 112 -5.44 -2.59 1.90
C GLY A 112 -5.31 -1.27 1.14
N ALA A 113 -6.25 -0.89 0.26
CA ALA A 113 -6.15 0.33 -0.53
C ALA A 113 -5.98 1.58 0.34
N VAL A 114 -6.86 1.78 1.30
CA VAL A 114 -6.86 2.94 2.19
C VAL A 114 -5.57 3.01 3.02
N PRO A 115 -5.18 1.98 3.79
CA PRO A 115 -3.95 2.04 4.57
C PRO A 115 -2.71 2.22 3.67
N THR A 116 -2.64 1.58 2.50
CA THR A 116 -1.50 1.69 1.59
C THR A 116 -1.35 3.11 1.04
N VAL A 117 -2.44 3.71 0.55
CA VAL A 117 -2.41 5.08 0.01
C VAL A 117 -2.07 6.08 1.10
N LEU A 118 -2.73 5.99 2.24
CA LEU A 118 -2.51 6.96 3.33
C LEU A 118 -1.12 6.84 3.95
N THR A 119 -0.59 5.63 4.13
CA THR A 119 0.78 5.44 4.63
C THR A 119 1.81 6.06 3.69
N THR A 120 1.70 5.79 2.38
CA THR A 120 2.61 6.36 1.37
C THR A 120 2.46 7.88 1.29
N LEU A 121 1.25 8.38 1.29
CA LEU A 121 0.93 9.81 1.26
C LEU A 121 1.50 10.51 2.50
N LEU A 122 1.20 10.03 3.71
CA LEU A 122 1.69 10.63 4.95
C LEU A 122 3.21 10.56 5.07
N THR A 123 3.85 9.49 4.59
CA THR A 123 5.31 9.42 4.49
C THR A 123 5.88 10.62 3.72
N ASN A 124 5.27 10.97 2.58
CA ASN A 124 5.71 12.10 1.76
C ASN A 124 5.38 13.46 2.42
N LEU A 125 4.19 13.62 2.99
CA LEU A 125 3.80 14.87 3.66
C LEU A 125 4.67 15.16 4.88
N VAL A 126 4.83 14.20 5.78
CA VAL A 126 5.67 14.32 6.99
C VAL A 126 7.13 14.64 6.61
N ARG A 127 7.63 14.02 5.54
CA ARG A 127 8.97 14.34 5.03
C ARG A 127 9.08 15.77 4.54
N SER A 128 8.06 16.31 3.87
CA SER A 128 8.06 17.67 3.34
C SER A 128 7.98 18.74 4.44
N GLU A 129 7.49 18.39 5.62
CA GLU A 129 7.47 19.25 6.81
C GLU A 129 8.81 19.25 7.57
N GLY A 130 9.84 18.56 7.05
CA GLY A 130 11.18 18.50 7.64
C GLY A 130 11.40 17.29 8.56
N ALA A 131 10.36 16.48 8.85
CA ALA A 131 10.46 15.32 9.74
C ALA A 131 10.90 14.04 9.00
N ALA A 132 11.99 14.10 8.22
CA ALA A 132 12.48 13.00 7.39
C ALA A 132 12.78 11.73 8.20
N ALA A 133 13.27 11.88 9.44
CA ALA A 133 13.54 10.74 10.32
C ALA A 133 12.26 9.99 10.70
N ALA A 134 11.18 10.71 11.07
CA ALA A 134 9.90 10.12 11.39
C ALA A 134 9.26 9.45 10.16
N ALA A 135 9.34 10.08 8.99
CA ALA A 135 8.88 9.52 7.74
C ALA A 135 9.58 8.20 7.40
N SER A 136 10.92 8.15 7.54
CA SER A 136 11.69 6.94 7.31
C SER A 136 11.40 5.86 8.34
N PHE A 137 11.26 6.22 9.62
CA PHE A 137 10.93 5.26 10.67
C PHE A 137 9.57 4.59 10.43
N GLY A 138 8.53 5.36 10.09
CA GLY A 138 7.22 4.81 9.78
C GLY A 138 7.24 3.85 8.58
N ALA A 139 8.00 4.19 7.52
CA ALA A 139 8.16 3.32 6.36
C ALA A 139 8.92 2.03 6.70
N ILE A 140 10.00 2.12 7.48
CA ILE A 140 10.79 0.95 7.93
C ILE A 140 9.96 0.06 8.85
N LEU A 141 9.19 0.63 9.77
CA LEU A 141 8.31 -0.11 10.67
C LEU A 141 7.32 -0.98 9.88
N GLY A 142 6.64 -0.39 8.89
CA GLY A 142 5.76 -1.15 8.02
C GLY A 142 6.48 -2.28 7.28
N CYS A 143 7.70 -2.03 6.77
CA CYS A 143 8.50 -3.02 6.08
C CYS A 143 8.91 -4.19 6.99
N ILE A 144 9.35 -3.91 8.22
CA ILE A 144 9.70 -4.94 9.21
C ILE A 144 8.49 -5.80 9.55
N VAL A 145 7.34 -5.17 9.79
CA VAL A 145 6.10 -5.90 10.09
C VAL A 145 5.69 -6.80 8.93
N ASN A 146 5.79 -6.33 7.69
CA ASN A 146 5.49 -7.14 6.51
C ASN A 146 6.40 -8.37 6.43
N ILE A 147 7.73 -8.19 6.50
CA ILE A 147 8.71 -9.29 6.46
C ILE A 147 8.48 -10.30 7.59
N ALA A 148 8.04 -9.86 8.77
CA ALA A 148 7.74 -10.73 9.90
C ALA A 148 6.42 -11.50 9.72
N LEU A 149 5.41 -10.88 9.10
CA LEU A 149 4.08 -11.47 8.90
C LEU A 149 4.03 -12.40 7.68
N ASP A 150 4.77 -12.11 6.61
CA ASP A 150 4.77 -12.91 5.38
C ASP A 150 4.98 -14.41 5.65
N PRO A 151 6.03 -14.86 6.35
CA PRO A 151 6.22 -16.29 6.58
C PRO A 151 5.10 -16.92 7.41
N ILE A 152 4.49 -16.16 8.33
CA ILE A 152 3.40 -16.66 9.18
C ILE A 152 2.12 -16.86 8.36
N PHE A 153 1.83 -15.95 7.44
CA PHE A 153 0.60 -16.00 6.65
C PHE A 153 0.74 -16.88 5.40
N VAL A 154 1.93 -16.90 4.78
CA VAL A 154 2.16 -17.55 3.48
C VAL A 154 2.48 -19.02 3.62
N LEU A 155 3.38 -19.39 4.58
CA LEU A 155 3.97 -20.72 4.62
C LEU A 155 3.08 -21.79 5.29
N PRO A 156 3.27 -23.07 4.93
CA PRO A 156 2.41 -24.18 5.41
C PRO A 156 2.46 -24.41 6.93
N TRP A 157 3.54 -23.99 7.60
CA TRP A 157 3.65 -24.11 9.05
C TRP A 157 2.94 -22.98 9.81
N GLY A 158 2.50 -21.93 9.12
CA GLY A 158 1.69 -20.85 9.67
C GLY A 158 0.22 -20.98 9.27
N LEU A 159 -0.37 -19.93 8.71
CA LEU A 159 -1.77 -19.92 8.28
C LEU A 159 -2.01 -20.57 6.91
N ASN A 160 -0.97 -20.88 6.16
CA ASN A 160 -1.02 -21.54 4.85
C ASN A 160 -1.96 -20.85 3.83
N MET A 161 -2.03 -19.53 3.86
CA MET A 161 -2.90 -18.75 2.96
C MET A 161 -2.28 -18.52 1.57
N GLY A 162 -1.01 -18.91 1.37
CA GLY A 162 -0.31 -18.73 0.09
C GLY A 162 -0.27 -17.26 -0.36
N ALA A 163 -0.60 -17.00 -1.63
CA ALA A 163 -0.58 -15.63 -2.17
C ALA A 163 -1.54 -14.68 -1.41
N ALA A 164 -2.73 -15.14 -1.03
CA ALA A 164 -3.66 -14.33 -0.24
C ALA A 164 -3.07 -13.92 1.12
N GLY A 165 -2.23 -14.77 1.72
CA GLY A 165 -1.51 -14.48 2.95
C GLY A 165 -0.53 -13.31 2.82
N ALA A 166 0.25 -13.28 1.73
CA ALA A 166 1.14 -12.16 1.43
C ALA A 166 0.35 -10.84 1.28
N GLY A 167 -0.80 -10.88 0.60
CA GLY A 167 -1.69 -9.73 0.49
C GLY A 167 -2.20 -9.24 1.85
N ALA A 168 -2.59 -10.16 2.73
CA ALA A 168 -3.04 -9.83 4.09
C ALA A 168 -1.91 -9.23 4.94
N ALA A 169 -0.70 -9.79 4.89
CA ALA A 169 0.47 -9.27 5.58
C ALA A 169 0.80 -7.84 5.12
N THR A 170 0.74 -7.58 3.80
CA THR A 170 0.94 -6.24 3.22
C THR A 170 -0.13 -5.26 3.69
N ALA A 171 -1.41 -5.65 3.73
CA ALA A 171 -2.48 -4.78 4.21
C ALA A 171 -2.31 -4.43 5.70
N ILE A 172 -1.98 -5.42 6.55
CA ILE A 172 -1.75 -5.22 7.98
C ILE A 172 -0.53 -4.34 8.23
N SER A 173 0.58 -4.58 7.54
CA SER A 173 1.81 -3.80 7.71
C SER A 173 1.61 -2.33 7.32
N ASN A 174 0.86 -2.06 6.25
CA ASN A 174 0.48 -0.69 5.89
C ASN A 174 -0.45 -0.07 6.93
N ALA A 175 -1.39 -0.84 7.52
CA ALA A 175 -2.24 -0.34 8.60
C ALA A 175 -1.43 0.04 9.85
N VAL A 176 -0.40 -0.75 10.21
CA VAL A 176 0.53 -0.42 11.30
C VAL A 176 1.32 0.86 10.99
N GLY A 177 1.84 0.98 9.76
CA GLY A 177 2.50 2.21 9.31
C GLY A 177 1.58 3.44 9.38
N LEU A 178 0.33 3.29 8.95
CA LEU A 178 -0.69 4.35 9.05
C LEU A 178 -0.96 4.73 10.51
N ALA A 179 -1.14 3.75 11.38
CA ALA A 179 -1.35 3.99 12.82
C ALA A 179 -0.19 4.79 13.43
N PHE A 180 1.05 4.43 13.08
CA PHE A 180 2.23 5.19 13.49
C PHE A 180 2.15 6.67 13.06
N PHE A 181 1.83 6.94 11.77
CA PHE A 181 1.73 8.31 11.28
C PHE A 181 0.59 9.09 11.94
N ILE A 182 -0.56 8.47 12.15
CA ILE A 182 -1.67 9.11 12.87
C ILE A 182 -1.24 9.47 14.30
N CYS A 183 -0.63 8.55 15.03
CA CYS A 183 -0.12 8.81 16.37
C CYS A 183 0.96 9.92 16.38
N TYR A 184 1.81 9.97 15.37
CA TYR A 184 2.85 11.00 15.23
C TYR A 184 2.26 12.40 15.00
N ILE A 185 1.21 12.51 14.18
CA ILE A 185 0.58 13.80 13.85
C ILE A 185 -0.27 14.35 15.00
N ILE A 186 -0.89 13.46 15.80
CA ILE A 186 -1.73 13.88 16.95
C ILE A 186 -0.88 14.34 18.15
N LYS A 187 0.37 13.90 18.24
CA LYS A 187 1.31 14.25 19.33
C LYS A 187 1.95 15.62 19.14
#